data_bfcb3512b838ba421539f631471aff12
#
_entry.id   bfcb3512b838ba421539f631471aff12
#
_cell.length_a   1.000
_cell.length_b   1.000
_cell.length_c   1.000
_cell.angle_alpha   90.00
_cell.angle_beta   90.00
_cell.angle_gamma   90.00
#
_symmetry.space_group_name_H-M   'P 1'
#
loop_
_entity.id
_entity.type
_entity.pdbx_description
1 polymer ?
#
loop_
_entity_poly.entity_id
_entity_poly.type
_entity_poly.pdbx_seq_one_letter_code
_entity_poly.pdbx_strand_id
1 'polypeptide(L)'
;MGLGDQIAQNFIESGPKAIDYVRTMQFAGIGLFISGPATRTWYGILDKYIGSKGYIVGIKKVVCDQLLFAPTFIAVLLVAIGFCQGKDIKGLKTKLLNEYSDILINNYKLWPMVQLMNFSLVSLNYQALVVQSVALLWNSYISYRTSLDKHDEFIQI
;
A
#
# COMPACT_ATOMS: atom_id res chain seq x y z
N MET A 1 -7.61 2.84 3.03
CA MET A 1 -7.68 1.88 1.90
C MET A 1 -9.10 1.79 1.32
N GLY A 2 -10.18 1.63 2.08
CA GLY A 2 -11.54 1.53 1.53
C GLY A 2 -11.98 2.72 0.66
N LEU A 3 -11.70 3.96 1.07
CA LEU A 3 -11.96 5.14 0.22
C LEU A 3 -11.14 5.14 -1.07
N GLY A 4 -9.89 4.69 -1.02
CA GLY A 4 -9.06 4.54 -2.22
C GLY A 4 -9.62 3.52 -3.20
N ASP A 5 -10.18 2.41 -2.68
CA ASP A 5 -10.87 1.43 -3.50
C ASP A 5 -12.14 2.01 -4.16
N GLN A 6 -12.94 2.78 -3.43
CA GLN A 6 -14.10 3.46 -4.03
C GLN A 6 -13.72 4.46 -5.11
N ILE A 7 -12.61 5.19 -4.95
CA ILE A 7 -12.08 6.07 -6.00
C ILE A 7 -11.69 5.25 -7.23
N ALA A 8 -11.01 4.11 -7.04
CA ALA A 8 -10.64 3.22 -8.15
C ALA A 8 -11.89 2.73 -8.90
N GLN A 9 -12.89 2.24 -8.18
CA GLN A 9 -14.13 1.73 -8.77
C GLN A 9 -14.92 2.78 -9.53
N ASN A 10 -15.01 4.01 -9.00
CA ASN A 10 -15.86 5.06 -9.59
C ASN A 10 -15.18 5.86 -10.69
N PHE A 11 -13.87 6.10 -10.60
CA PHE A 11 -13.17 7.05 -11.46
C PHE A 11 -12.13 6.42 -12.39
N ILE A 12 -11.61 5.24 -12.06
CA ILE A 12 -10.50 4.64 -12.80
C ILE A 12 -10.96 3.42 -13.58
N GLU A 13 -11.80 2.56 -12.99
CA GLU A 13 -12.33 1.37 -13.65
C GLU A 13 -13.48 1.76 -14.60
N SER A 14 -13.20 1.76 -15.90
CA SER A 14 -14.17 2.18 -16.93
C SER A 14 -15.35 1.20 -17.04
N GLY A 15 -16.56 1.67 -16.72
CA GLY A 15 -17.83 0.98 -16.99
C GLY A 15 -18.89 1.20 -15.89
N PRO A 16 -20.19 1.09 -16.21
CA PRO A 16 -21.27 1.21 -15.25
C PRO A 16 -21.36 -0.10 -14.43
N LYS A 17 -20.45 -0.29 -13.49
CA LYS A 17 -20.51 -1.39 -12.53
C LYS A 17 -21.04 -0.89 -11.21
N ALA A 18 -21.95 -1.66 -10.59
CA ALA A 18 -22.32 -1.42 -9.21
C ALA A 18 -21.07 -1.48 -8.32
N ILE A 19 -20.96 -0.56 -7.36
CA ILE A 19 -19.85 -0.53 -6.42
C ILE A 19 -19.77 -1.86 -5.67
N ASP A 20 -18.62 -2.51 -5.73
CA ASP A 20 -18.37 -3.73 -4.95
C ASP A 20 -18.04 -3.35 -3.49
N TYR A 21 -19.09 -3.25 -2.69
CA TYR A 21 -18.96 -2.93 -1.25
C TYR A 21 -18.17 -3.99 -0.48
N VAL A 22 -18.22 -5.26 -0.89
CA VAL A 22 -17.45 -6.34 -0.25
C VAL A 22 -15.97 -6.09 -0.42
N ARG A 23 -15.53 -5.77 -1.63
CA ARG A 23 -14.16 -5.37 -1.94
C ARG A 23 -13.74 -4.14 -1.13
N THR A 24 -14.58 -3.12 -1.07
CA THR A 24 -14.31 -1.90 -0.28
C THR A 24 -14.13 -2.23 1.22
N MET A 25 -14.97 -3.08 1.79
CA MET A 25 -14.84 -3.52 3.18
C MET A 25 -13.57 -4.33 3.42
N GLN A 26 -13.17 -5.20 2.50
CA GLN A 26 -11.92 -5.95 2.56
C GLN A 26 -10.71 -5.00 2.59
N PHE A 27 -10.65 -4.03 1.69
CA PHE A 27 -9.59 -3.01 1.67
C PHE A 27 -9.59 -2.14 2.93
N ALA A 28 -10.77 -1.77 3.45
CA ALA A 28 -10.88 -1.04 4.70
C ALA A 28 -10.36 -1.86 5.89
N GLY A 29 -10.70 -3.14 5.97
CA GLY A 29 -10.20 -4.07 6.98
C GLY A 29 -8.69 -4.23 6.94
N ILE A 30 -8.11 -4.48 5.76
CA ILE A 30 -6.65 -4.54 5.57
C ILE A 30 -5.99 -3.23 6.02
N GLY A 31 -6.59 -2.08 5.66
CA GLY A 31 -6.09 -0.78 6.07
C GLY A 31 -6.08 -0.59 7.59
N LEU A 32 -7.17 -0.97 8.25
CA LEU A 32 -7.36 -0.78 9.68
C LEU A 32 -6.51 -1.76 10.52
N PHE A 33 -6.53 -3.05 10.17
CA PHE A 33 -5.93 -4.10 11.00
C PHE A 33 -4.48 -4.43 10.64
N ILE A 34 -4.05 -4.18 9.40
CA ILE A 34 -2.69 -4.50 8.94
C ILE A 34 -1.89 -3.22 8.71
N SER A 35 -2.34 -2.34 7.78
CA SER A 35 -1.53 -1.20 7.35
C SER A 35 -1.34 -0.15 8.45
N GLY A 36 -2.38 0.19 9.17
CA GLY A 36 -2.32 1.19 10.26
C GLY A 36 -1.36 0.79 11.37
N PRO A 37 -1.57 -0.36 12.03
CA PRO A 37 -0.69 -0.85 13.09
C PRO A 37 0.75 -1.07 12.62
N ALA A 38 0.95 -1.66 11.45
CA ALA A 38 2.29 -1.90 10.90
C ALA A 38 3.05 -0.59 10.68
N THR A 39 2.44 0.40 10.03
CA THR A 39 3.06 1.70 9.77
C THR A 39 3.38 2.44 11.07
N ARG A 40 2.45 2.47 12.02
CA ARG A 40 2.66 3.13 13.31
C ARG A 40 3.82 2.50 14.10
N THR A 41 3.83 1.17 14.16
CA THR A 41 4.89 0.42 14.86
C THR A 41 6.24 0.67 14.19
N TRP A 42 6.28 0.60 12.86
CA TRP A 42 7.49 0.83 12.09
C TRP A 42 8.08 2.24 12.31
N TYR A 43 7.25 3.28 12.24
CA TYR A 43 7.73 4.65 12.47
C TYR A 43 8.23 4.86 13.91
N GLY A 44 7.59 4.23 14.88
CA GLY A 44 8.08 4.22 16.26
C GLY A 44 9.44 3.54 16.40
N ILE A 45 9.67 2.43 15.70
CA ILE A 45 10.95 1.73 15.65
C ILE A 45 12.02 2.63 15.01
N LEU A 46 11.74 3.22 13.85
CA LEU A 46 12.66 4.13 13.18
C LEU A 46 13.03 5.33 14.08
N ASP A 47 12.05 5.90 14.76
CA ASP A 47 12.28 7.03 15.66
C ASP A 47 13.16 6.67 16.84
N LYS A 48 12.92 5.50 17.44
CA LYS A 48 13.67 4.98 18.59
C LYS A 48 15.14 4.66 18.25
N TYR A 49 15.41 4.07 17.07
CA TYR A 49 16.74 3.55 16.73
C TYR A 49 17.58 4.49 15.86
N ILE A 50 16.95 5.34 15.04
CA ILE A 50 17.65 6.24 14.12
C ILE A 50 17.64 7.68 14.66
N GLY A 51 16.61 8.05 15.42
CA GLY A 51 16.45 9.36 16.00
C GLY A 51 15.25 10.14 15.46
N SER A 52 14.96 11.30 16.10
CA SER A 52 13.70 12.05 15.86
C SER A 52 13.85 13.23 14.93
N LYS A 53 15.03 13.80 14.76
CA LYS A 53 15.22 15.09 14.07
C LYS A 53 16.51 15.14 13.26
N GLY A 54 16.45 15.83 12.12
CA GLY A 54 17.59 16.13 11.28
C GLY A 54 17.50 15.52 9.87
N TYR A 55 18.04 16.23 8.89
CA TYR A 55 17.98 15.80 7.49
C TYR A 55 18.65 14.43 7.25
N ILE A 56 19.82 14.21 7.86
CA ILE A 56 20.55 12.93 7.76
C ILE A 56 19.73 11.78 8.40
N VAL A 57 19.06 12.07 9.53
CA VAL A 57 18.14 11.13 10.19
C VAL A 57 16.98 10.77 9.24
N GLY A 58 16.41 11.77 8.56
CA GLY A 58 15.38 11.56 7.55
C GLY A 58 15.84 10.64 6.42
N ILE A 59 17.02 10.88 5.85
CA ILE A 59 17.60 10.01 4.80
C ILE A 59 17.77 8.58 5.31
N LYS A 60 18.35 8.38 6.50
CA LYS A 60 18.54 7.03 7.08
C LYS A 60 17.19 6.31 7.27
N LYS A 61 16.17 7.02 7.75
CA LYS A 61 14.81 6.47 7.89
C LYS A 61 14.24 6.05 6.54
N VAL A 62 14.37 6.90 5.49
CA VAL A 62 13.92 6.55 4.14
C VAL A 62 14.64 5.32 3.61
N VAL A 63 15.95 5.22 3.77
CA VAL A 63 16.72 4.04 3.31
C VAL A 63 16.22 2.77 4.00
N CYS A 64 16.06 2.79 5.32
CA CYS A 64 15.51 1.65 6.06
C CYS A 64 14.06 1.33 5.64
N ASP A 65 13.24 2.35 5.45
CA ASP A 65 11.85 2.19 5.03
C ASP A 65 11.75 1.53 3.66
N GLN A 66 12.51 2.01 2.70
CA GLN A 66 12.46 1.52 1.31
C GLN A 66 13.16 0.16 1.10
N LEU A 67 14.18 -0.15 1.88
CA LEU A 67 14.90 -1.43 1.73
C LEU A 67 14.31 -2.56 2.57
N LEU A 68 13.69 -2.25 3.72
CA LEU A 68 13.19 -3.27 4.65
C LEU A 68 11.65 -3.29 4.69
N PHE A 69 11.03 -2.14 4.96
CA PHE A 69 9.60 -2.09 5.17
C PHE A 69 8.81 -2.22 3.87
N ALA A 70 9.11 -1.42 2.86
CA ALA A 70 8.32 -1.38 1.63
C ALA A 70 8.26 -2.74 0.92
N PRO A 71 9.38 -3.47 0.68
CA PRO A 71 9.34 -4.79 0.05
C PRO A 71 8.52 -5.80 0.85
N THR A 72 8.75 -5.86 2.15
CA THR A 72 8.04 -6.79 3.04
C THR A 72 6.56 -6.45 3.13
N PHE A 73 6.26 -5.16 3.30
CA PHE A 73 4.88 -4.68 3.44
C PHE A 73 4.05 -4.91 2.18
N ILE A 74 4.60 -4.63 0.99
CA ILE A 74 3.93 -4.89 -0.29
C ILE A 74 3.63 -6.39 -0.46
N ALA A 75 4.58 -7.27 -0.12
CA ALA A 75 4.35 -8.71 -0.17
C ALA A 75 3.20 -9.14 0.76
N VAL A 76 3.22 -8.68 2.02
CA VAL A 76 2.14 -8.97 2.99
C VAL A 76 0.80 -8.42 2.50
N LEU A 77 0.79 -7.21 1.95
CA LEU A 77 -0.41 -6.57 1.43
C LEU A 77 -1.02 -7.38 0.27
N LEU A 78 -0.21 -7.80 -0.71
CA LEU A 78 -0.67 -8.61 -1.84
C LEU A 78 -1.22 -9.96 -1.40
N VAL A 79 -0.55 -10.61 -0.44
CA VAL A 79 -1.05 -11.86 0.15
C VAL A 79 -2.39 -11.63 0.83
N ALA A 80 -2.52 -10.60 1.65
CA ALA A 80 -3.77 -10.28 2.34
C ALA A 80 -4.92 -9.99 1.36
N ILE A 81 -4.66 -9.20 0.31
CA ILE A 81 -5.63 -8.92 -0.75
C ILE A 81 -6.02 -10.22 -1.48
N GLY A 82 -5.04 -11.05 -1.83
CA GLY A 82 -5.27 -12.30 -2.52
C GLY A 82 -6.12 -13.28 -1.69
N PHE A 83 -5.89 -13.37 -0.38
CA PHE A 83 -6.76 -14.14 0.53
C PHE A 83 -8.19 -13.60 0.55
N CYS A 84 -8.37 -12.29 0.65
CA CYS A 84 -9.68 -11.66 0.59
C CYS A 84 -10.39 -11.91 -0.76
N GLN A 85 -9.62 -12.08 -1.84
CA GLN A 85 -10.13 -12.44 -3.16
C GLN A 85 -10.44 -13.94 -3.32
N GLY A 86 -10.19 -14.74 -2.28
CA GLY A 86 -10.43 -16.19 -2.29
C GLY A 86 -9.41 -17.02 -3.08
N LYS A 87 -8.22 -16.45 -3.35
CA LYS A 87 -7.15 -17.17 -4.08
C LYS A 87 -6.54 -18.26 -3.20
N ASP A 88 -6.29 -19.42 -3.79
CA ASP A 88 -5.53 -20.50 -3.17
C ASP A 88 -4.02 -20.19 -3.16
N ILE A 89 -3.21 -21.07 -2.58
CA ILE A 89 -1.75 -20.87 -2.46
C ILE A 89 -1.08 -20.69 -3.83
N LYS A 90 -1.55 -21.41 -4.85
CA LYS A 90 -1.01 -21.28 -6.22
C LYS A 90 -1.37 -19.91 -6.80
N GLY A 91 -2.63 -19.48 -6.65
CA GLY A 91 -3.09 -18.16 -7.05
C GLY A 91 -2.38 -17.00 -6.33
N LEU A 92 -2.10 -17.15 -5.02
CA LEU A 92 -1.29 -16.18 -4.27
C LEU A 92 0.13 -16.06 -4.81
N LYS A 93 0.77 -17.19 -5.13
CA LYS A 93 2.11 -17.21 -5.72
C LYS A 93 2.11 -16.53 -7.10
N THR A 94 1.15 -16.83 -7.95
CA THR A 94 1.00 -16.20 -9.27
C THR A 94 0.80 -14.70 -9.13
N LYS A 95 -0.08 -14.28 -8.22
CA LYS A 95 -0.32 -12.86 -7.94
C LYS A 95 0.96 -12.12 -7.51
N LEU A 96 1.73 -12.70 -6.59
CA LEU A 96 3.01 -12.15 -6.17
C LEU A 96 3.99 -12.04 -7.35
N LEU A 97 4.11 -13.06 -8.18
CA LEU A 97 5.04 -13.05 -9.31
C LEU A 97 4.66 -11.99 -10.36
N ASN A 98 3.38 -11.78 -10.59
CA ASN A 98 2.89 -10.88 -11.64
C ASN A 98 2.84 -9.41 -11.19
N GLU A 99 2.43 -9.14 -9.94
CA GLU A 99 2.13 -7.78 -9.49
C GLU A 99 3.22 -7.16 -8.61
N TYR A 100 3.97 -7.98 -7.86
CA TYR A 100 4.90 -7.48 -6.85
C TYR A 100 5.96 -6.55 -7.40
N SER A 101 6.61 -6.93 -8.49
CA SER A 101 7.70 -6.14 -9.10
C SER A 101 7.20 -4.79 -9.61
N ASP A 102 6.06 -4.78 -10.29
CA ASP A 102 5.46 -3.55 -10.83
C ASP A 102 5.05 -2.58 -9.71
N ILE A 103 4.41 -3.12 -8.68
CA ILE A 103 3.99 -2.32 -7.52
C ILE A 103 5.21 -1.79 -6.77
N LEU A 104 6.25 -2.61 -6.56
CA LEU A 104 7.47 -2.20 -5.89
C LEU A 104 8.23 -1.11 -6.67
N ILE A 105 8.33 -1.24 -8.00
CA ILE A 105 8.95 -0.22 -8.85
C ILE A 105 8.18 1.10 -8.77
N ASN A 106 6.87 1.06 -8.84
CA ASN A 106 6.04 2.27 -8.70
C ASN A 106 6.07 2.83 -7.28
N ASN A 107 6.20 1.99 -6.26
CA ASN A 107 6.46 2.43 -4.89
C ASN A 107 7.75 3.26 -4.83
N TYR A 108 8.84 2.77 -5.42
CA TYR A 108 10.12 3.49 -5.42
C TYR A 108 10.12 4.80 -6.22
N LYS A 109 9.17 5.02 -7.12
CA LYS A 109 9.01 6.30 -7.82
C LYS A 109 8.32 7.37 -6.94
N LEU A 110 7.42 6.98 -6.08
CA LEU A 110 6.58 7.89 -5.28
C LEU A 110 7.09 8.04 -3.84
N TRP A 111 7.22 6.93 -3.14
CA TRP A 111 7.37 6.91 -1.70
C TRP A 111 8.70 7.46 -1.15
N PRO A 112 9.86 7.30 -1.80
CA PRO A 112 11.10 7.87 -1.29
C PRO A 112 11.03 9.39 -1.09
N MET A 113 10.44 10.10 -2.05
CA MET A 113 10.27 11.56 -1.96
C MET A 113 9.26 11.92 -0.86
N VAL A 114 8.12 11.25 -0.84
CA VAL A 114 7.09 11.47 0.19
C VAL A 114 7.66 11.21 1.59
N GLN A 115 8.38 10.13 1.79
CA GLN A 115 8.97 9.78 3.08
C GLN A 115 10.11 10.71 3.49
N LEU A 116 10.93 11.15 2.53
CA LEU A 116 11.98 12.13 2.82
C LEU A 116 11.38 13.44 3.35
N MET A 117 10.35 13.95 2.71
CA MET A 117 9.62 15.14 3.18
C MET A 117 8.97 14.87 4.54
N ASN A 118 8.31 13.73 4.68
CA ASN A 118 7.60 13.35 5.89
C ASN A 118 8.55 13.25 7.11
N PHE A 119 9.67 12.53 6.97
CA PHE A 119 10.63 12.37 8.08
C PHE A 119 11.48 13.59 8.36
N SER A 120 11.68 14.48 7.38
CA SER A 120 12.52 15.67 7.54
C SER A 120 11.75 16.89 8.01
N LEU A 121 10.52 17.08 7.57
CA LEU A 121 9.75 18.32 7.74
C LEU A 121 8.55 18.16 8.69
N VAL A 122 8.03 16.93 8.85
CA VAL A 122 6.80 16.70 9.60
C VAL A 122 7.11 16.18 11.00
N SER A 123 6.47 16.74 12.02
CA SER A 123 6.57 16.24 13.39
C SER A 123 5.98 14.82 13.49
N LEU A 124 6.55 13.95 14.33
CA LEU A 124 6.16 12.55 14.49
C LEU A 124 4.64 12.35 14.63
N ASN A 125 3.99 13.23 15.37
CA ASN A 125 2.54 13.15 15.61
C ASN A 125 1.69 13.32 14.34
N TYR A 126 2.21 14.01 13.31
CA TYR A 126 1.51 14.29 12.05
C TYR A 126 2.01 13.44 10.88
N GLN A 127 3.12 12.72 11.04
CA GLN A 127 3.72 11.90 9.98
C GLN A 127 2.72 10.87 9.42
N ALA A 128 1.99 10.21 10.31
CA ALA A 128 0.99 9.24 9.91
C ALA A 128 -0.17 9.89 9.11
N LEU A 129 -0.58 11.12 9.47
CA LEU A 129 -1.64 11.85 8.77
C LEU A 129 -1.23 12.21 7.34
N VAL A 130 -0.01 12.75 7.18
CA VAL A 130 0.54 13.09 5.85
C VAL A 130 0.64 11.85 4.96
N VAL A 131 1.20 10.77 5.50
CA VAL A 131 1.29 9.49 4.78
C VAL A 131 -0.08 8.95 4.39
N GLN A 132 -1.07 9.02 5.28
CA GLN A 132 -2.43 8.54 4.96
C GLN A 132 -3.11 9.36 3.87
N SER A 133 -2.82 10.65 3.77
CA SER A 133 -3.34 11.50 2.69
C SER A 133 -2.77 11.09 1.33
N VAL A 134 -1.45 10.85 1.24
CA VAL A 134 -0.83 10.34 0.01
C VAL A 134 -1.26 8.89 -0.25
N ALA A 135 -1.37 8.09 0.80
CA ALA A 135 -1.80 6.70 0.71
C ALA A 135 -3.23 6.54 0.18
N LEU A 136 -4.07 7.56 0.24
CA LEU A 136 -5.39 7.52 -0.40
C LEU A 136 -5.26 7.31 -1.92
N LEU A 137 -4.42 8.11 -2.58
CA LEU A 137 -4.15 7.98 -4.02
C LEU A 137 -3.40 6.67 -4.33
N TRP A 138 -2.43 6.32 -3.51
CA TRP A 138 -1.70 5.07 -3.63
C TRP A 138 -2.62 3.85 -3.52
N ASN A 139 -3.55 3.85 -2.57
CA ASN A 139 -4.50 2.76 -2.39
C ASN A 139 -5.49 2.65 -3.55
N SER A 140 -5.85 3.78 -4.19
CA SER A 140 -6.64 3.75 -5.43
C SER A 140 -5.86 3.04 -6.54
N TYR A 141 -4.57 3.34 -6.70
CA TYR A 141 -3.70 2.65 -7.64
C TYR A 141 -3.59 1.14 -7.33
N ILE A 142 -3.31 0.78 -6.08
CA ILE A 142 -3.23 -0.64 -5.67
C ILE A 142 -4.55 -1.37 -5.93
N SER A 143 -5.68 -0.77 -5.58
CA SER A 143 -6.98 -1.37 -5.81
C SER A 143 -7.24 -1.61 -7.31
N TYR A 144 -6.97 -0.62 -8.14
CA TYR A 144 -7.08 -0.75 -9.59
C TYR A 144 -6.17 -1.84 -10.14
N ARG A 145 -4.89 -1.82 -9.78
CA ARG A 145 -3.90 -2.78 -10.28
C ARG A 145 -4.24 -4.23 -9.92
N THR A 146 -4.71 -4.45 -8.69
CA THR A 146 -5.08 -5.78 -8.20
C THR A 146 -6.45 -6.26 -8.67
N SER A 147 -7.27 -5.39 -9.27
CA SER A 147 -8.54 -5.76 -9.86
C SER A 147 -8.42 -6.22 -11.33
N LEU A 148 -7.38 -5.78 -12.03
CA LEU A 148 -7.13 -6.18 -13.42
C LEU A 148 -6.94 -7.70 -13.57
N ASP A 149 -6.27 -8.34 -12.61
CA ASP A 149 -6.07 -9.80 -12.58
C ASP A 149 -7.39 -10.60 -12.63
N LYS A 150 -8.46 -10.08 -12.02
CA LYS A 150 -9.77 -10.72 -12.06
C LYS A 150 -10.38 -10.69 -13.45
N HIS A 151 -10.10 -9.67 -14.23
CA HIS A 151 -10.68 -9.54 -15.58
C HIS A 151 -10.02 -10.49 -16.56
N ASP A 152 -8.71 -10.70 -16.43
CA ASP A 152 -7.94 -11.58 -17.33
C ASP A 152 -8.26 -13.07 -17.06
N GLU A 153 -8.57 -13.46 -15.82
CA GLU A 153 -9.03 -14.81 -15.48
C GLU A 153 -10.39 -15.15 -16.11
N PHE A 154 -11.31 -14.17 -16.28
CA PHE A 154 -12.61 -14.40 -16.91
C PHE A 154 -12.57 -14.50 -18.45
N ILE A 155 -11.51 -14.00 -19.09
CA ILE A 155 -11.35 -14.05 -20.55
C ILE A 155 -10.69 -15.35 -21.01
N GLN A 156 -10.04 -16.09 -20.12
CA GLN A 156 -9.36 -17.36 -20.43
C GLN A 156 -10.24 -18.63 -20.23
N ILE A 157 -11.52 -18.47 -19.91
CA ILE A 157 -12.53 -19.54 -19.84
C ILE A 157 -13.47 -19.44 -21.06
#